data_53249a9e05b242192db8fed8233b3210
#
_entry.id   53249a9e05b242192db8fed8233b3210
#
_cell.length_a   1.000
_cell.length_b   1.000
_cell.length_c   1.000
_cell.angle_alpha   90.00
_cell.angle_beta   90.00
_cell.angle_gamma   90.00
#
_symmetry.space_group_name_H-M   'P 1'
#
loop_
_entity.id
_entity.type
_entity.pdbx_description
1 polymer ?
#
loop_
_entity_poly.entity_id
_entity_poly.type
_entity_poly.pdbx_seq_one_letter_code
_entity_poly.pdbx_strand_id
1 'polypeptide(L)'
;MVGITSYGIHIPIYRLSRDTIAQAWGRGSMGGERSVANSDEDSITMAVSAAFECLQGIDRQGIDGLFFATTTSPYAEKQCSALIATATDLGNEIITSDYTNCLRAGTQALRSAVDAVASDSVKGIVVAAADCRIGYPRSDFEQLFGDGAAALIIGNSGVIATIEARYSLVNEMLD
;
A
#
# COMPACT_ATOMS: atom_id res chain seq x y z
N MET A 1 20.89 0.46 -12.07
CA MET A 1 19.90 -0.65 -12.06
C MET A 1 18.75 -0.22 -11.16
N VAL A 2 17.52 -0.30 -11.63
CA VAL A 2 16.34 0.14 -10.86
C VAL A 2 15.86 -0.97 -9.93
N GLY A 3 15.48 -0.63 -8.71
CA GLY A 3 14.97 -1.58 -7.75
C GLY A 3 14.46 -0.92 -6.47
N ILE A 4 14.23 -1.75 -5.46
CA ILE A 4 13.82 -1.30 -4.12
C ILE A 4 15.06 -0.84 -3.36
N THR A 5 15.01 0.35 -2.78
CA THR A 5 16.11 0.94 -2.00
C THR A 5 15.79 1.01 -0.51
N SER A 6 14.50 1.05 -0.15
CA SER A 6 14.03 1.00 1.24
C SER A 6 12.61 0.44 1.29
N TYR A 7 12.18 0.00 2.47
CA TYR A 7 10.82 -0.46 2.72
C TYR A 7 10.38 -0.10 4.14
N GLY A 8 9.08 -0.07 4.35
CA GLY A 8 8.45 0.08 5.65
C GLY A 8 7.09 -0.60 5.66
N ILE A 9 6.62 -0.95 6.84
CA ILE A 9 5.34 -1.64 7.04
C ILE A 9 4.57 -1.01 8.19
N HIS A 10 3.24 -1.12 8.13
CA HIS A 10 2.37 -0.86 9.28
C HIS A 10 1.31 -1.93 9.38
N ILE A 11 1.24 -2.59 10.53
CA ILE A 11 0.20 -3.56 10.86
C ILE A 11 -0.47 -3.07 12.14
N PRO A 12 -1.79 -2.76 12.11
CA PRO A 12 -2.54 -2.36 13.30
C PRO A 12 -2.29 -3.30 14.48
N ILE A 13 -2.32 -2.75 15.69
CA ILE A 13 -2.04 -3.53 16.91
C ILE A 13 -3.20 -4.46 17.29
N TYR A 14 -4.43 -4.11 16.93
CA TYR A 14 -5.60 -4.91 17.28
C TYR A 14 -5.71 -6.17 16.43
N ARG A 15 -6.24 -7.21 17.06
CA ARG A 15 -6.47 -8.52 16.46
C ARG A 15 -7.89 -8.98 16.73
N LEU A 16 -8.51 -9.55 15.72
CA LEU A 16 -9.81 -10.23 15.84
C LEU A 16 -9.59 -11.72 15.57
N SER A 17 -9.94 -12.56 16.54
CA SER A 17 -9.86 -14.02 16.36
C SER A 17 -10.85 -14.49 15.30
N ARG A 18 -10.37 -15.31 14.38
CA ARG A 18 -11.23 -15.95 13.37
C ARG A 18 -12.22 -16.93 13.98
N ASP A 19 -11.90 -17.50 15.16
CA ASP A 19 -12.83 -18.33 15.93
C ASP A 19 -14.03 -17.51 16.40
N THR A 20 -13.83 -16.28 16.86
CA THR A 20 -14.89 -15.37 17.27
C THR A 20 -15.84 -15.06 16.11
N ILE A 21 -15.29 -14.77 14.91
CA ILE A 21 -16.08 -14.52 13.70
C ILE A 21 -16.89 -15.78 13.32
N ALA A 22 -16.23 -16.93 13.30
CA ALA A 22 -16.83 -18.20 12.95
C ALA A 22 -17.98 -18.57 13.91
N GLN A 23 -17.76 -18.40 15.21
CA GLN A 23 -18.78 -18.67 16.25
C GLN A 23 -19.98 -17.73 16.12
N ALA A 24 -19.76 -16.44 15.86
CA ALA A 24 -20.86 -15.47 15.67
C ALA A 24 -21.80 -15.86 14.51
N TRP A 25 -21.28 -16.53 13.49
CA TRP A 25 -22.05 -16.93 12.31
C TRP A 25 -22.41 -18.41 12.26
N GLY A 26 -22.01 -19.22 13.24
CA GLY A 26 -22.23 -20.67 13.23
C GLY A 26 -21.51 -21.37 12.06
N ARG A 27 -20.30 -20.93 11.71
CA ARG A 27 -19.49 -21.44 10.59
C ARG A 27 -18.15 -22.05 11.07
N GLY A 28 -17.43 -22.69 10.17
CA GLY A 28 -16.09 -23.17 10.43
C GLY A 28 -15.08 -22.02 10.54
N SER A 29 -14.15 -22.14 11.48
CA SER A 29 -13.04 -21.20 11.65
C SER A 29 -11.90 -21.57 10.72
N MET A 30 -11.23 -20.54 10.17
CA MET A 30 -9.96 -20.68 9.43
C MET A 30 -8.74 -20.68 10.38
N GLY A 31 -8.98 -20.53 11.69
CA GLY A 31 -7.95 -20.45 12.72
C GLY A 31 -7.12 -19.14 12.69
N GLY A 32 -6.43 -18.88 13.80
CA GLY A 32 -5.61 -17.67 13.95
C GLY A 32 -6.45 -16.39 14.09
N GLU A 33 -5.85 -15.27 13.73
CA GLU A 33 -6.45 -13.94 13.89
C GLU A 33 -6.19 -13.05 12.66
N ARG A 34 -6.96 -11.97 12.52
CA ARG A 34 -6.74 -10.91 11.54
C ARG A 34 -6.35 -9.60 12.23
N SER A 35 -5.56 -8.78 11.58
CA SER A 35 -5.34 -7.38 11.99
C SER A 35 -6.59 -6.55 11.77
N VAL A 36 -6.83 -5.60 12.67
CA VAL A 36 -7.97 -4.69 12.61
C VAL A 36 -7.49 -3.28 12.92
N ALA A 37 -7.77 -2.36 12.01
CA ALA A 37 -7.49 -0.94 12.19
C ALA A 37 -8.23 -0.39 13.42
N ASN A 38 -7.58 0.51 14.15
CA ASN A 38 -8.22 1.25 15.24
C ASN A 38 -9.22 2.27 14.69
N SER A 39 -10.00 2.88 15.56
CA SER A 39 -11.00 3.89 15.20
C SER A 39 -10.43 5.17 14.58
N ASP A 40 -9.15 5.44 14.79
CA ASP A 40 -8.36 6.55 14.24
C ASP A 40 -7.43 6.14 13.10
N GLU A 41 -7.47 4.87 12.68
CA GLU A 41 -6.70 4.36 11.55
C GLU A 41 -7.59 4.16 10.32
N ASP A 42 -7.07 4.59 9.17
CA ASP A 42 -7.62 4.34 7.84
C ASP A 42 -6.48 3.99 6.86
N SER A 43 -6.80 3.79 5.59
CA SER A 43 -5.79 3.48 4.59
C SER A 43 -4.73 4.58 4.41
N ILE A 44 -5.07 5.85 4.66
CA ILE A 44 -4.12 6.97 4.57
C ILE A 44 -3.20 6.99 5.78
N THR A 45 -3.75 6.95 6.99
CA THR A 45 -2.97 7.02 8.23
C THR A 45 -2.02 5.83 8.37
N MET A 46 -2.46 4.63 7.99
CA MET A 46 -1.60 3.45 7.95
C MET A 46 -0.50 3.58 6.88
N ALA A 47 -0.82 4.14 5.69
CA ALA A 47 0.16 4.39 4.65
C ALA A 47 1.21 5.43 5.08
N VAL A 48 0.80 6.50 5.80
CA VAL A 48 1.72 7.47 6.41
C VAL A 48 2.68 6.78 7.36
N SER A 49 2.19 5.91 8.25
CA SER A 49 3.03 5.17 9.20
C SER A 49 4.06 4.28 8.48
N ALA A 50 3.63 3.53 7.46
CA ALA A 50 4.51 2.70 6.66
C ALA A 50 5.54 3.53 5.86
N ALA A 51 5.12 4.68 5.32
CA ALA A 51 6.00 5.59 4.60
C ALA A 51 7.03 6.25 5.53
N PHE A 52 6.66 6.62 6.75
CA PHE A 52 7.61 7.12 7.75
C PHE A 52 8.70 6.11 8.07
N GLU A 53 8.34 4.84 8.27
CA GLU A 53 9.33 3.77 8.49
C GLU A 53 10.24 3.61 7.26
N CYS A 54 9.66 3.59 6.07
CA CYS A 54 10.37 3.48 4.80
C CYS A 54 11.36 4.63 4.58
N LEU A 55 11.05 5.84 5.05
CA LEU A 55 11.84 7.07 4.89
C LEU A 55 12.86 7.29 6.02
N GLN A 56 12.98 6.37 6.99
CA GLN A 56 13.96 6.51 8.06
C GLN A 56 15.38 6.50 7.51
N GLY A 57 16.16 7.55 7.83
CA GLY A 57 17.55 7.69 7.37
C GLY A 57 17.69 8.01 5.88
N ILE A 58 16.62 8.24 5.15
CA ILE A 58 16.63 8.61 3.74
C ILE A 58 16.56 10.14 3.60
N ASP A 59 17.41 10.69 2.75
CA ASP A 59 17.32 12.09 2.36
C ASP A 59 16.08 12.33 1.48
N ARG A 60 15.12 13.08 2.01
CA ARG A 60 13.85 13.38 1.33
C ARG A 60 14.02 14.20 0.04
N GLN A 61 15.14 14.92 -0.12
CA GLN A 61 15.45 15.65 -1.36
C GLN A 61 15.73 14.71 -2.54
N GLY A 62 16.01 13.43 -2.26
CA GLY A 62 16.16 12.39 -3.28
C GLY A 62 14.85 11.72 -3.68
N ILE A 63 13.70 12.15 -3.12
CA ILE A 63 12.37 11.60 -3.43
C ILE A 63 11.61 12.60 -4.31
N ASP A 64 11.37 12.23 -5.54
CA ASP A 64 10.70 13.06 -6.55
C ASP A 64 9.23 12.69 -6.74
N GLY A 65 8.71 11.68 -6.01
CA GLY A 65 7.32 11.30 -6.13
C GLY A 65 6.81 10.37 -5.04
N LEU A 66 5.46 10.37 -4.90
CA LEU A 66 4.74 9.42 -4.06
C LEU A 66 3.50 8.91 -4.81
N PHE A 67 3.43 7.58 -4.96
CA PHE A 67 2.29 6.86 -5.54
C PHE A 67 1.59 6.09 -4.43
N PHE A 68 0.27 6.27 -4.34
CA PHE A 68 -0.54 5.59 -3.33
C PHE A 68 -1.52 4.62 -3.98
N ALA A 69 -1.58 3.40 -3.49
CA ALA A 69 -2.45 2.34 -3.97
C ALA A 69 -3.41 1.88 -2.87
N THR A 70 -4.71 1.89 -3.15
CA THR A 70 -5.74 1.44 -2.21
C THR A 70 -7.00 1.01 -2.93
N THR A 71 -7.76 0.09 -2.33
CA THR A 71 -9.15 -0.21 -2.71
C THR A 71 -10.17 0.38 -1.73
N THR A 72 -9.68 1.00 -0.66
CA THR A 72 -10.48 1.56 0.44
C THR A 72 -10.14 3.02 0.71
N SER A 73 -10.08 3.83 -0.37
CA SER A 73 -9.86 5.26 -0.24
C SER A 73 -10.94 5.91 0.62
N PRO A 74 -10.59 6.67 1.67
CA PRO A 74 -11.58 7.35 2.51
C PRO A 74 -12.22 8.56 1.81
N TYR A 75 -11.63 9.04 0.71
CA TYR A 75 -12.14 10.17 -0.06
C TYR A 75 -12.49 9.76 -1.49
N ALA A 76 -13.64 10.25 -1.98
CA ALA A 76 -14.08 9.99 -3.34
C ALA A 76 -13.32 10.79 -4.40
N GLU A 77 -12.94 12.03 -4.07
CA GLU A 77 -12.38 12.98 -5.06
C GLU A 77 -11.04 13.61 -4.62
N LYS A 78 -10.69 13.53 -3.33
CA LYS A 78 -9.44 14.11 -2.83
C LYS A 78 -8.28 13.18 -3.09
N GLN A 79 -7.18 13.72 -3.63
CA GLN A 79 -5.96 12.97 -3.84
C GLN A 79 -5.30 12.59 -2.51
N CYS A 80 -5.23 11.29 -2.22
CA CYS A 80 -4.70 10.75 -0.97
C CYS A 80 -3.18 10.77 -0.94
N SER A 81 -2.51 10.52 -2.07
CA SER A 81 -1.05 10.57 -2.18
C SER A 81 -0.47 11.93 -1.80
N ALA A 82 -1.15 13.03 -2.13
CA ALA A 82 -0.73 14.38 -1.71
C ALA A 82 -0.79 14.57 -0.19
N LEU A 83 -1.80 13.99 0.48
CA LEU A 83 -1.90 14.01 1.95
C LEU A 83 -0.75 13.23 2.60
N ILE A 84 -0.45 12.04 2.09
CA ILE A 84 0.63 11.19 2.59
C ILE A 84 1.97 11.89 2.38
N ALA A 85 2.21 12.50 1.21
CA ALA A 85 3.42 13.23 0.91
C ALA A 85 3.63 14.40 1.89
N THR A 86 2.57 15.19 2.13
CA THR A 86 2.62 16.29 3.10
C THR A 86 2.88 15.79 4.52
N ALA A 87 2.20 14.72 4.95
CA ALA A 87 2.36 14.17 6.29
C ALA A 87 3.75 13.58 6.53
N THR A 88 4.44 13.14 5.48
CA THR A 88 5.80 12.56 5.55
C THR A 88 6.92 13.55 5.27
N ASP A 89 6.63 14.85 5.22
CA ASP A 89 7.56 15.95 4.94
C ASP A 89 8.30 15.79 3.61
N LEU A 90 7.64 15.26 2.59
CA LEU A 90 8.15 15.30 1.23
C LEU A 90 7.95 16.69 0.62
N GLY A 91 8.85 17.08 -0.27
CA GLY A 91 8.81 18.40 -0.91
C GLY A 91 7.51 18.65 -1.70
N ASN A 92 7.24 19.91 -2.01
CA ASN A 92 6.06 20.31 -2.79
C ASN A 92 6.23 20.13 -4.31
N GLU A 93 7.46 20.00 -4.78
CA GLU A 93 7.80 19.85 -6.21
C GLU A 93 7.99 18.38 -6.57
N ILE A 94 7.04 17.54 -6.18
CA ILE A 94 7.07 16.09 -6.45
C ILE A 94 5.82 15.65 -7.21
N ILE A 95 5.93 14.55 -7.95
CA ILE A 95 4.78 13.96 -8.62
C ILE A 95 4.00 13.08 -7.63
N THR A 96 2.66 13.18 -7.65
CA THR A 96 1.79 12.36 -6.83
C THR A 96 0.72 11.69 -7.67
N SER A 97 0.34 10.44 -7.35
CA SER A 97 -0.70 9.72 -8.05
C SER A 97 -1.40 8.70 -7.16
N ASP A 98 -2.73 8.62 -7.29
CA ASP A 98 -3.55 7.61 -6.63
C ASP A 98 -3.93 6.49 -7.61
N TYR A 99 -3.73 5.25 -7.20
CA TYR A 99 -4.13 4.03 -7.90
C TYR A 99 -5.26 3.38 -7.08
N THR A 100 -6.48 3.43 -7.60
CA THR A 100 -7.67 3.01 -6.85
C THR A 100 -8.57 2.08 -7.66
N ASN A 101 -9.63 1.56 -7.03
CA ASN A 101 -10.73 0.80 -7.65
C ASN A 101 -10.31 -0.51 -8.35
N CYS A 102 -9.14 -1.05 -8.03
CA CYS A 102 -8.63 -2.27 -8.65
C CYS A 102 -7.74 -3.03 -7.67
N LEU A 103 -7.93 -4.34 -7.56
CA LEU A 103 -7.07 -5.21 -6.73
C LEU A 103 -5.60 -5.25 -7.19
N ARG A 104 -5.32 -4.76 -8.40
CA ARG A 104 -3.97 -4.65 -8.97
C ARG A 104 -3.35 -3.26 -8.76
N ALA A 105 -4.00 -2.37 -8.02
CA ALA A 105 -3.55 -0.98 -7.80
C ALA A 105 -2.09 -0.92 -7.33
N GLY A 106 -1.71 -1.74 -6.34
CA GLY A 106 -0.34 -1.78 -5.81
C GLY A 106 0.71 -2.20 -6.85
N THR A 107 0.43 -3.23 -7.65
CA THR A 107 1.36 -3.67 -8.71
C THR A 107 1.43 -2.69 -9.87
N GLN A 108 0.34 -1.96 -10.17
CA GLN A 108 0.33 -0.90 -11.17
C GLN A 108 1.14 0.31 -10.70
N ALA A 109 0.96 0.76 -9.46
CA ALA A 109 1.74 1.84 -8.85
C ALA A 109 3.24 1.49 -8.86
N LEU A 110 3.60 0.27 -8.44
CA LEU A 110 4.97 -0.21 -8.45
C LEU A 110 5.57 -0.21 -9.87
N ARG A 111 4.81 -0.69 -10.86
CA ARG A 111 5.25 -0.68 -12.26
C ARG A 111 5.50 0.72 -12.77
N SER A 112 4.56 1.65 -12.52
CA SER A 112 4.69 3.05 -12.92
C SER A 112 5.91 3.73 -12.29
N ALA A 113 6.18 3.44 -11.00
CA ALA A 113 7.37 3.96 -10.31
C ALA A 113 8.67 3.43 -10.94
N VAL A 114 8.73 2.13 -11.24
CA VAL A 114 9.90 1.52 -11.91
C VAL A 114 10.12 2.12 -13.29
N ASP A 115 9.06 2.32 -14.07
CA ASP A 115 9.16 2.90 -15.42
C ASP A 115 9.61 4.37 -15.37
N ALA A 116 9.12 5.16 -14.39
CA ALA A 116 9.53 6.55 -14.19
C ALA A 116 11.01 6.66 -13.79
N VAL A 117 11.49 5.84 -12.84
CA VAL A 117 12.90 5.82 -12.45
C VAL A 117 13.78 5.29 -13.59
N ALA A 118 13.34 4.28 -14.33
CA ALA A 118 14.10 3.72 -15.45
C ALA A 118 14.25 4.70 -16.63
N SER A 119 13.31 5.64 -16.80
CA SER A 119 13.40 6.70 -17.81
C SER A 119 14.26 7.90 -17.41
N ASP A 120 14.87 7.85 -16.22
CA ASP A 120 15.64 8.96 -15.59
C ASP A 120 14.85 10.27 -15.43
N SER A 121 13.50 10.20 -15.50
CA SER A 121 12.64 11.38 -15.25
C SER A 121 12.58 11.75 -13.76
N VAL A 122 12.86 10.79 -12.88
CA VAL A 122 12.89 10.94 -11.42
C VAL A 122 13.98 10.04 -10.82
N LYS A 123 14.48 10.40 -9.64
CA LYS A 123 15.54 9.64 -8.91
C LYS A 123 14.93 8.59 -7.99
N GLY A 124 13.84 8.95 -7.29
CA GLY A 124 13.21 8.10 -6.31
C GLY A 124 11.71 8.35 -6.18
N ILE A 125 10.95 7.27 -6.06
CA ILE A 125 9.50 7.31 -5.83
C ILE A 125 9.15 6.43 -4.64
N VAL A 126 8.39 6.98 -3.69
CA VAL A 126 7.71 6.21 -2.66
C VAL A 126 6.46 5.59 -3.27
N VAL A 127 6.32 4.28 -3.17
CA VAL A 127 5.09 3.54 -3.48
C VAL A 127 4.50 3.03 -2.18
N ALA A 128 3.38 3.60 -1.75
CA ALA A 128 2.66 3.16 -0.57
C ALA A 128 1.38 2.41 -0.96
N ALA A 129 1.06 1.35 -0.25
CA ALA A 129 -0.18 0.60 -0.43
C ALA A 129 -0.81 0.30 0.94
N ALA A 130 -2.10 0.56 1.09
CA ALA A 130 -2.83 0.32 2.33
C ALA A 130 -4.30 0.04 2.07
N ASP A 131 -4.86 -0.87 2.86
CA ASP A 131 -6.30 -1.19 2.80
C ASP A 131 -6.87 -1.53 4.19
N CYS A 132 -8.13 -1.11 4.41
CA CYS A 132 -9.01 -1.51 5.51
C CYS A 132 -10.23 -2.24 4.93
N ARG A 133 -10.02 -3.42 4.36
CA ARG A 133 -11.09 -4.13 3.63
C ARG A 133 -12.05 -4.84 4.57
N ILE A 134 -13.33 -4.54 4.42
CA ILE A 134 -14.41 -5.19 5.15
C ILE A 134 -14.97 -6.32 4.28
N GLY A 135 -14.92 -7.55 4.78
CA GLY A 135 -15.64 -8.67 4.20
C GLY A 135 -17.14 -8.54 4.45
N TYR A 136 -17.96 -8.96 3.48
CA TYR A 136 -19.40 -9.03 3.71
C TYR A 136 -19.71 -9.99 4.86
N PRO A 137 -20.70 -9.68 5.73
CA PRO A 137 -21.14 -10.55 6.79
C PRO A 137 -21.40 -11.98 6.29
N ARG A 138 -20.90 -12.97 7.00
CA ARG A 138 -20.97 -14.40 6.65
C ARG A 138 -20.21 -14.83 5.40
N SER A 139 -19.38 -13.97 4.79
CA SER A 139 -18.47 -14.38 3.72
C SER A 139 -17.15 -14.91 4.27
N ASP A 140 -16.43 -15.68 3.47
CA ASP A 140 -15.09 -16.12 3.81
C ASP A 140 -14.11 -14.93 3.90
N PHE A 141 -14.38 -13.86 3.18
CA PHE A 141 -13.56 -12.63 3.19
C PHE A 141 -13.55 -11.93 4.56
N GLU A 142 -14.60 -12.11 5.38
CA GLU A 142 -14.64 -11.59 6.75
C GLU A 142 -13.53 -12.20 7.63
N GLN A 143 -13.16 -13.45 7.39
CA GLN A 143 -12.06 -14.11 8.06
C GLN A 143 -10.70 -13.89 7.36
N LEU A 144 -10.69 -13.71 6.03
CA LEU A 144 -9.47 -13.63 5.23
C LEU A 144 -8.83 -12.25 5.21
N PHE A 145 -9.63 -11.18 5.17
CA PHE A 145 -9.09 -9.83 5.08
C PHE A 145 -8.53 -9.38 6.42
N GLY A 146 -7.39 -8.69 6.36
CA GLY A 146 -6.78 -7.97 7.47
C GLY A 146 -6.36 -6.58 7.00
N ASP A 147 -6.28 -5.64 7.93
CA ASP A 147 -5.92 -4.26 7.66
C ASP A 147 -4.40 -4.09 7.77
N GLY A 148 -3.83 -3.21 6.95
CA GLY A 148 -2.40 -2.95 6.99
C GLY A 148 -1.92 -2.08 5.84
N ALA A 149 -0.65 -1.67 5.93
CA ALA A 149 0.04 -0.88 4.94
C ALA A 149 1.48 -1.33 4.74
N ALA A 150 1.99 -1.06 3.54
CA ALA A 150 3.41 -1.18 3.22
C ALA A 150 3.84 -0.02 2.32
N ALA A 151 5.11 0.37 2.41
CA ALA A 151 5.73 1.35 1.55
C ALA A 151 7.08 0.84 1.04
N LEU A 152 7.42 1.20 -0.20
CA LEU A 152 8.69 0.89 -0.84
C LEU A 152 9.24 2.17 -1.46
N ILE A 153 10.56 2.37 -1.43
CA ILE A 153 11.20 3.37 -2.29
C ILE A 153 11.77 2.65 -3.50
N ILE A 154 11.38 3.11 -4.68
CA ILE A 154 11.95 2.68 -5.96
C ILE A 154 12.97 3.72 -6.38
N GLY A 155 14.20 3.26 -6.64
CA GLY A 155 15.32 4.12 -7.02
C GLY A 155 16.40 3.35 -7.80
N ASN A 156 17.47 4.03 -8.15
CA ASN A 156 18.59 3.45 -8.90
C ASN A 156 19.94 3.49 -8.14
N SER A 157 19.93 4.02 -6.91
CA SER A 157 21.10 4.12 -6.02
C SER A 157 20.79 3.48 -4.67
N GLY A 158 21.70 2.70 -4.11
CA GLY A 158 21.48 2.00 -2.84
C GLY A 158 20.45 0.87 -2.93
N VAL A 159 20.32 0.24 -4.09
CA VAL A 159 19.33 -0.83 -4.35
C VAL A 159 19.64 -2.05 -3.49
N ILE A 160 18.66 -2.46 -2.67
CA ILE A 160 18.71 -3.66 -1.82
C ILE A 160 18.05 -4.87 -2.47
N ALA A 161 17.13 -4.65 -3.42
CA ALA A 161 16.49 -5.72 -4.21
C ALA A 161 16.19 -5.22 -5.63
N THR A 162 16.61 -5.97 -6.64
CA THR A 162 16.40 -5.63 -8.05
C THR A 162 15.11 -6.24 -8.58
N ILE A 163 14.44 -5.55 -9.50
CA ILE A 163 13.28 -6.06 -10.23
C ILE A 163 13.77 -6.54 -11.60
N GLU A 164 14.04 -7.83 -11.72
CA GLU A 164 14.68 -8.42 -12.92
C GLU A 164 13.71 -8.60 -14.07
N ALA A 165 12.46 -8.99 -13.78
CA ALA A 165 11.45 -9.25 -14.80
C ALA A 165 10.05 -8.90 -14.33
N ARG A 166 9.21 -8.54 -15.30
CA ARG A 166 7.78 -8.24 -15.09
C ARG A 166 6.96 -8.95 -16.15
N TYR A 167 5.87 -9.58 -15.72
CA TYR A 167 4.90 -10.20 -16.61
C TYR A 167 3.49 -9.69 -16.27
N SER A 168 2.66 -9.44 -17.27
CA SER A 168 1.28 -9.03 -17.09
C SER A 168 0.39 -9.71 -18.12
N LEU A 169 -0.70 -10.31 -17.66
CA LEU A 169 -1.73 -10.91 -18.50
C LEU A 169 -3.07 -10.23 -18.19
N VAL A 170 -3.84 -9.97 -19.22
CA VAL A 170 -5.21 -9.45 -19.13
C VAL A 170 -6.16 -10.47 -19.73
N ASN A 171 -7.08 -10.97 -18.91
CA ASN A 171 -8.19 -11.80 -19.35
C ASN A 171 -9.49 -11.20 -18.79
N GLU A 172 -10.45 -10.98 -19.67
CA GLU A 172 -11.83 -10.71 -19.28
C GLU A 172 -12.52 -12.05 -19.01
N MET A 173 -13.01 -12.20 -17.79
CA MET A 173 -13.85 -13.35 -17.43
C MET A 173 -15.30 -12.87 -17.36
N LEU A 174 -16.17 -13.50 -18.12
CA LEU A 174 -17.61 -13.26 -18.03
C LEU A 174 -18.12 -13.97 -16.78
N ASP A 175 -18.82 -13.23 -15.90
CA ASP A 175 -19.53 -13.76 -14.72
C ASP A 175 -20.76 -14.58 -15.13
#